data_1fb459554e34db80a9e3052dec9e7794
#
_entry.id   1fb459554e34db80a9e3052dec9e7794
#
_cell.length_a   1.000
_cell.length_b   1.000
_cell.length_c   1.000
_cell.angle_alpha   90.00
_cell.angle_beta   90.00
_cell.angle_gamma   90.00
#
_symmetry.space_group_name_H-M   'P 1'
#
loop_
_entity.id
_entity.type
_entity.pdbx_description
1 polymer ?
#
loop_
_entity_poly.entity_id
_entity_poly.type
_entity_poly.pdbx_seq_one_letter_code
_entity_poly.pdbx_strand_id
1 'polypeptide(L)'
;MTQPLYTIDAVLEATGGNAEGVKADAIRSISIDSREIGPDALFVAIKGDRFDGHDFVDTALANGAAAALVSRGEGAGRITVPDALGGLVDLARAARARSRALIVGVTGSVGKTTTKEALRIVFEAAGETHASIKSFNTHWGVPLMLARMPETAQFGVFEMGMNAPDEIRPLSQ
;
A
#
# COMPACT_ATOMS: atom_id res chain seq x y z
N MET A 1 -18.98 4.78 -10.82
CA MET A 1 -18.06 5.29 -9.77
C MET A 1 -17.27 4.11 -9.25
N THR A 2 -15.95 4.14 -9.30
CA THR A 2 -15.10 3.08 -8.75
C THR A 2 -15.26 3.02 -7.22
N GLN A 3 -15.43 1.82 -6.69
CA GLN A 3 -15.53 1.58 -5.25
C GLN A 3 -14.28 2.13 -4.54
N PRO A 4 -14.42 2.79 -3.37
CA PRO A 4 -13.26 3.24 -2.61
C PRO A 4 -12.40 2.05 -2.16
N LEU A 5 -11.11 2.28 -2.05
CA LEU A 5 -10.18 1.26 -1.57
C LEU A 5 -10.38 1.00 -0.06
N TYR A 6 -10.59 2.08 0.72
CA TYR A 6 -10.92 2.04 2.15
C TYR A 6 -11.83 3.21 2.50
N THR A 7 -12.66 3.04 3.53
CA THR A 7 -13.20 4.18 4.30
C THR A 7 -12.15 4.67 5.29
N ILE A 8 -12.28 5.90 5.78
CA ILE A 8 -11.39 6.39 6.85
C ILE A 8 -11.52 5.52 8.10
N ASP A 9 -12.73 5.12 8.47
CA ASP A 9 -12.95 4.23 9.62
C ASP A 9 -12.20 2.90 9.46
N ALA A 10 -12.22 2.31 8.26
CA ALA A 10 -11.47 1.08 7.99
C ALA A 10 -9.94 1.28 8.09
N VAL A 11 -9.43 2.46 7.70
CA VAL A 11 -8.01 2.80 7.92
C VAL A 11 -7.69 2.88 9.41
N LEU A 12 -8.53 3.54 10.20
CA LEU A 12 -8.34 3.69 11.64
C LEU A 12 -8.44 2.34 12.36
N GLU A 13 -9.42 1.51 12.00
CA GLU A 13 -9.57 0.16 12.55
C GLU A 13 -8.35 -0.72 12.25
N ALA A 14 -7.87 -0.69 11.00
CA ALA A 14 -6.73 -1.50 10.59
C ALA A 14 -5.43 -1.08 11.26
N THR A 15 -5.21 0.23 11.43
CA THR A 15 -3.92 0.77 11.88
C THR A 15 -3.88 1.11 13.38
N GLY A 16 -5.04 1.17 14.03
CA GLY A 16 -5.17 1.71 15.39
C GLY A 16 -4.80 3.19 15.50
N GLY A 17 -4.81 3.92 14.37
CA GLY A 17 -4.39 5.31 14.30
C GLY A 17 -5.44 6.29 14.80
N ASN A 18 -4.99 7.51 15.09
CA ASN A 18 -5.83 8.65 15.45
C ASN A 18 -5.90 9.66 14.31
N ALA A 19 -7.12 9.99 13.86
CA ALA A 19 -7.34 10.99 12.82
C ALA A 19 -7.47 12.40 13.40
N GLU A 20 -6.77 13.38 12.82
CA GLU A 20 -6.88 14.79 13.15
C GLU A 20 -7.25 15.59 11.90
N GLY A 21 -8.42 16.21 11.90
CA GLY A 21 -8.88 17.11 10.84
C GLY A 21 -8.97 16.46 9.44
N VAL A 22 -9.13 15.13 9.37
CA VAL A 22 -9.40 14.41 8.12
C VAL A 22 -10.85 14.68 7.72
N LYS A 23 -11.06 15.23 6.50
CA LYS A 23 -12.38 15.63 6.01
C LYS A 23 -12.96 14.65 5.00
N ALA A 24 -12.13 13.80 4.42
CA ALA A 24 -12.56 12.79 3.46
C ALA A 24 -13.23 11.61 4.18
N ASP A 25 -14.18 10.98 3.50
CA ASP A 25 -14.85 9.78 4.00
C ASP A 25 -14.16 8.49 3.54
N ALA A 26 -13.39 8.58 2.46
CA ALA A 26 -12.80 7.41 1.82
C ALA A 26 -11.47 7.68 1.13
N ILE A 27 -10.68 6.62 1.01
CA ILE A 27 -9.39 6.55 0.31
C ILE A 27 -9.57 5.77 -0.99
N ARG A 28 -9.06 6.32 -2.11
CA ARG A 28 -9.14 5.67 -3.44
C ARG A 28 -7.81 5.13 -3.92
N SER A 29 -6.71 5.62 -3.38
CA SER A 29 -5.36 5.15 -3.69
C SER A 29 -4.42 5.32 -2.49
N ILE A 30 -3.27 4.67 -2.52
CA ILE A 30 -2.23 4.83 -1.50
C ILE A 30 -0.93 5.19 -2.21
N SER A 31 -0.20 6.19 -1.73
CA SER A 31 1.11 6.57 -2.25
C SER A 31 2.12 6.83 -1.13
N ILE A 32 3.37 6.57 -1.43
CA ILE A 32 4.54 6.95 -0.61
C ILE A 32 5.36 8.07 -1.28
N ASP A 33 4.95 8.50 -2.47
CA ASP A 33 5.59 9.58 -3.23
C ASP A 33 4.63 10.77 -3.32
N SER A 34 5.00 11.89 -2.70
CA SER A 34 4.19 13.12 -2.68
C SER A 34 3.99 13.76 -4.05
N ARG A 35 4.80 13.36 -5.05
CA ARG A 35 4.70 13.82 -6.44
C ARG A 35 3.69 13.00 -7.26
N GLU A 36 3.38 11.78 -6.81
CA GLU A 36 2.42 10.85 -7.44
C GLU A 36 1.12 10.76 -6.62
N ILE A 37 0.66 11.90 -6.05
CA ILE A 37 -0.59 11.97 -5.31
C ILE A 37 -1.74 12.17 -6.28
N GLY A 38 -2.70 11.24 -6.26
CA GLY A 38 -3.99 11.41 -6.89
C GLY A 38 -5.06 11.94 -5.91
N PRO A 39 -6.22 12.36 -6.42
CA PRO A 39 -7.33 12.76 -5.56
C PRO A 39 -7.74 11.59 -4.63
N ASP A 40 -8.10 11.94 -3.42
CA ASP A 40 -8.50 10.99 -2.37
C ASP A 40 -7.43 9.92 -2.04
N ALA A 41 -6.14 10.23 -2.25
CA ALA A 41 -5.04 9.34 -1.89
C ALA A 41 -4.76 9.37 -0.38
N LEU A 42 -4.35 8.24 0.18
CA LEU A 42 -3.64 8.17 1.45
C LEU A 42 -2.14 8.28 1.16
N PHE A 43 -1.52 9.34 1.64
CA PHE A 43 -0.06 9.45 1.64
C PHE A 43 0.53 8.74 2.86
N VAL A 44 1.49 7.84 2.67
CA VAL A 44 2.16 7.16 3.79
C VAL A 44 3.58 7.72 3.94
N ALA A 45 3.83 8.38 5.07
CA ALA A 45 5.08 9.07 5.36
C ALA A 45 6.17 8.09 5.87
N ILE A 46 6.70 7.27 4.96
CA ILE A 46 7.76 6.31 5.29
C ILE A 46 9.11 7.05 5.42
N LYS A 47 9.85 6.72 6.47
CA LYS A 47 11.24 7.14 6.60
C LYS A 47 12.14 6.16 5.86
N GLY A 48 12.76 6.62 4.79
CA GLY A 48 13.78 5.88 4.02
C GLY A 48 15.20 6.30 4.41
N ASP A 49 16.19 5.69 3.75
CA ASP A 49 17.62 5.95 4.02
C ASP A 49 18.06 7.37 3.62
N ARG A 50 17.47 7.94 2.58
CA ARG A 50 17.86 9.23 1.99
C ARG A 50 16.87 10.36 2.28
N PHE A 51 15.60 10.04 2.44
CA PHE A 51 14.52 11.00 2.61
C PHE A 51 13.58 10.52 3.70
N ASP A 52 13.04 11.46 4.46
CA ASP A 52 11.96 11.21 5.40
C ASP A 52 10.63 11.66 4.77
N GLY A 53 9.69 10.73 4.61
CA GLY A 53 8.36 11.01 4.05
C GLY A 53 7.59 12.07 4.82
N HIS A 54 7.88 12.23 6.13
CA HIS A 54 7.24 13.24 6.96
C HIS A 54 7.52 14.67 6.50
N ASP A 55 8.65 14.92 5.85
CA ASP A 55 9.01 16.25 5.33
C ASP A 55 8.14 16.66 4.12
N PHE A 56 7.41 15.70 3.53
CA PHE A 56 6.57 15.91 2.35
C PHE A 56 5.06 15.82 2.62
N VAL A 57 4.65 15.69 3.89
CA VAL A 57 3.23 15.55 4.27
C VAL A 57 2.41 16.74 3.80
N ASP A 58 2.85 17.97 4.08
CA ASP A 58 2.13 19.17 3.68
C ASP A 58 2.03 19.31 2.16
N THR A 59 3.08 18.91 1.45
CA THR A 59 3.07 18.85 -0.02
C THR A 59 2.06 17.83 -0.53
N ALA A 60 2.00 16.65 0.06
CA ALA A 60 1.06 15.61 -0.34
C ALA A 60 -0.39 16.05 -0.09
N LEU A 61 -0.69 16.66 1.05
CA LEU A 61 -2.01 17.21 1.37
C LEU A 61 -2.40 18.36 0.42
N ALA A 62 -1.46 19.26 0.10
CA ALA A 62 -1.67 20.34 -0.86
C ALA A 62 -1.92 19.82 -2.29
N ASN A 63 -1.32 18.67 -2.67
CA ASN A 63 -1.53 18.00 -3.94
C ASN A 63 -2.82 17.16 -3.99
N GLY A 64 -3.64 17.14 -2.94
CA GLY A 64 -4.96 16.50 -2.94
C GLY A 64 -5.03 15.14 -2.23
N ALA A 65 -4.04 14.79 -1.41
CA ALA A 65 -4.20 13.64 -0.52
C ALA A 65 -5.39 13.85 0.43
N ALA A 66 -6.22 12.83 0.58
CA ALA A 66 -7.33 12.83 1.53
C ALA A 66 -6.85 12.83 2.98
N ALA A 67 -5.76 12.10 3.22
CA ALA A 67 -5.08 12.02 4.51
C ALA A 67 -3.61 11.63 4.34
N ALA A 68 -2.82 11.85 5.39
CA ALA A 68 -1.46 11.36 5.50
C ALA A 68 -1.32 10.45 6.73
N LEU A 69 -0.81 9.24 6.54
CA LEU A 69 -0.45 8.31 7.61
C LEU A 69 0.96 8.66 8.09
N VAL A 70 1.09 9.08 9.33
CA VAL A 70 2.31 9.65 9.90
C VAL A 70 2.65 9.00 11.25
N SER A 71 3.93 8.98 11.62
CA SER A 71 4.36 8.59 12.98
C SER A 71 4.80 9.77 13.83
N ARG A 72 4.82 10.98 13.27
CA ARG A 72 5.15 12.24 13.95
C ARG A 72 4.54 13.45 13.23
N GLY A 73 4.49 14.57 13.90
CA GLY A 73 3.92 15.81 13.38
C GLY A 73 2.44 15.94 13.72
N GLU A 74 1.99 17.18 13.89
CA GLU A 74 0.63 17.57 14.25
C GLU A 74 -0.02 18.35 13.12
N GLY A 75 -1.35 18.41 13.10
CA GLY A 75 -2.14 19.22 12.20
C GLY A 75 -3.16 18.44 11.37
N ALA A 76 -4.04 19.18 10.73
CA ALA A 76 -5.18 18.63 10.00
C ALA A 76 -4.78 17.75 8.83
N GLY A 77 -5.61 16.74 8.56
CA GLY A 77 -5.43 15.81 7.47
C GLY A 77 -4.48 14.64 7.78
N ARG A 78 -4.14 14.44 9.06
CA ARG A 78 -3.21 13.38 9.49
C ARG A 78 -3.90 12.25 10.22
N ILE A 79 -3.38 11.04 10.01
CA ILE A 79 -3.70 9.85 10.79
C ILE A 79 -2.39 9.42 11.46
N THR A 80 -2.32 9.60 12.79
CA THR A 80 -1.11 9.33 13.57
C THR A 80 -1.09 7.89 14.06
N VAL A 81 0.00 7.20 13.82
CA VAL A 81 0.30 5.81 14.24
C VAL A 81 1.67 5.76 14.91
N PRO A 82 1.99 4.73 15.69
CA PRO A 82 3.34 4.60 16.30
C PRO A 82 4.47 4.49 15.27
N ASP A 83 4.23 3.85 14.12
CA ASP A 83 5.16 3.68 13.01
C ASP A 83 4.39 3.69 11.69
N ALA A 84 4.76 4.58 10.76
CA ALA A 84 4.06 4.72 9.49
C ALA A 84 4.23 3.49 8.57
N LEU A 85 5.39 2.83 8.61
CA LEU A 85 5.61 1.59 7.88
C LEU A 85 4.80 0.44 8.50
N GLY A 86 4.77 0.35 9.83
CA GLY A 86 3.91 -0.59 10.56
C GLY A 86 2.44 -0.41 10.18
N GLY A 87 1.94 0.83 10.16
CA GLY A 87 0.57 1.12 9.71
C GLY A 87 0.30 0.72 8.25
N LEU A 88 1.28 0.86 7.36
CA LEU A 88 1.15 0.34 5.98
C LEU A 88 1.06 -1.20 5.96
N VAL A 89 1.85 -1.88 6.79
CA VAL A 89 1.78 -3.35 6.93
C VAL A 89 0.41 -3.78 7.48
N ASP A 90 -0.15 -3.05 8.43
CA ASP A 90 -1.47 -3.34 8.98
C ASP A 90 -2.58 -3.13 7.94
N LEU A 91 -2.49 -2.09 7.10
CA LEU A 91 -3.38 -1.91 5.94
C LEU A 91 -3.25 -3.07 4.94
N ALA A 92 -2.03 -3.54 4.68
CA ALA A 92 -1.79 -4.69 3.81
C ALA A 92 -2.44 -5.96 4.37
N ARG A 93 -2.32 -6.21 5.67
CA ARG A 93 -2.98 -7.34 6.36
C ARG A 93 -4.50 -7.22 6.28
N ALA A 94 -5.06 -6.03 6.50
CA ALA A 94 -6.49 -5.78 6.35
C ALA A 94 -6.96 -6.03 4.91
N ALA A 95 -6.20 -5.58 3.89
CA ALA A 95 -6.48 -5.89 2.50
C ALA A 95 -6.49 -7.40 2.23
N ARG A 96 -5.50 -8.12 2.76
CA ARG A 96 -5.41 -9.58 2.62
C ARG A 96 -6.59 -10.28 3.31
N ALA A 97 -6.94 -9.86 4.52
CA ALA A 97 -8.01 -10.47 5.31
C ALA A 97 -9.40 -10.33 4.65
N ARG A 98 -9.70 -9.17 4.03
CA ARG A 98 -10.98 -8.95 3.33
C ARG A 98 -11.03 -9.58 1.94
N SER A 99 -9.87 -9.89 1.34
CA SER A 99 -9.78 -10.38 -0.03
C SER A 99 -10.09 -11.87 -0.13
N ARG A 100 -10.85 -12.24 -1.17
CA ARG A 100 -11.07 -13.62 -1.61
C ARG A 100 -10.20 -14.02 -2.81
N ALA A 101 -9.31 -13.13 -3.25
CA ALA A 101 -8.45 -13.36 -4.39
C ALA A 101 -7.53 -14.58 -4.21
N LEU A 102 -7.29 -15.30 -5.30
CA LEU A 102 -6.16 -16.22 -5.39
C LEU A 102 -4.86 -15.41 -5.43
N ILE A 103 -4.05 -15.51 -4.40
CA ILE A 103 -2.79 -14.78 -4.28
C ILE A 103 -1.63 -15.67 -4.71
N VAL A 104 -0.79 -15.14 -5.61
CA VAL A 104 0.45 -15.78 -6.06
C VAL A 104 1.63 -14.86 -5.75
N GLY A 105 2.57 -15.37 -4.95
CA GLY A 105 3.86 -14.75 -4.70
C GLY A 105 4.92 -15.29 -5.65
N VAL A 106 5.68 -14.40 -6.29
CA VAL A 106 6.78 -14.75 -7.20
C VAL A 106 8.10 -14.32 -6.58
N THR A 107 8.95 -15.29 -6.31
CA THR A 107 10.33 -15.03 -5.82
C THR A 107 11.35 -15.84 -6.63
N GLY A 108 12.63 -15.56 -6.43
CA GLY A 108 13.74 -16.22 -7.11
C GLY A 108 14.90 -15.27 -7.39
N SER A 109 16.05 -15.77 -7.77
CA SER A 109 17.25 -14.97 -8.06
C SER A 109 17.14 -14.22 -9.37
N VAL A 110 16.51 -14.81 -10.40
CA VAL A 110 16.28 -14.21 -11.73
C VAL A 110 14.87 -14.54 -12.24
N GLY A 111 14.38 -13.76 -13.20
CA GLY A 111 13.12 -14.04 -13.92
C GLY A 111 11.83 -13.66 -13.16
N LYS A 112 11.90 -13.14 -11.94
CA LYS A 112 10.73 -12.74 -11.15
C LYS A 112 9.76 -11.86 -11.92
N THR A 113 10.26 -10.75 -12.46
CA THR A 113 9.43 -9.78 -13.18
C THR A 113 8.80 -10.37 -14.43
N THR A 114 9.56 -11.16 -15.20
CA THR A 114 9.04 -11.86 -16.40
C THR A 114 7.93 -12.84 -16.02
N THR A 115 8.15 -13.65 -14.98
CA THR A 115 7.15 -14.60 -14.49
C THR A 115 5.90 -13.90 -13.97
N LYS A 116 6.08 -12.81 -13.18
CA LYS A 116 4.98 -11.99 -12.69
C LYS A 116 4.15 -11.41 -13.84
N GLU A 117 4.80 -10.86 -14.88
CA GLU A 117 4.08 -10.30 -16.03
C GLU A 117 3.35 -11.39 -16.84
N ALA A 118 3.95 -12.57 -17.02
CA ALA A 118 3.28 -13.68 -17.66
C ALA A 118 2.03 -14.13 -16.89
N LEU A 119 2.13 -14.26 -15.57
CA LEU A 119 0.99 -14.57 -14.70
C LEU A 119 -0.09 -13.49 -14.74
N ARG A 120 0.31 -12.20 -14.73
CA ARG A 120 -0.63 -11.08 -14.86
C ARG A 120 -1.47 -11.20 -16.12
N ILE A 121 -0.83 -11.43 -17.28
CA ILE A 121 -1.53 -11.59 -18.58
C ILE A 121 -2.52 -12.76 -18.54
N VAL A 122 -2.08 -13.90 -18.01
CA VAL A 122 -2.94 -15.11 -17.92
C VAL A 122 -4.13 -14.87 -17.01
N PHE A 123 -3.92 -14.27 -15.85
CA PHE A 123 -5.00 -14.02 -14.88
C PHE A 123 -5.94 -12.88 -15.32
N GLU A 124 -5.44 -11.84 -16.00
CA GLU A 124 -6.30 -10.79 -16.57
C GLU A 124 -7.28 -11.34 -17.62
N ALA A 125 -6.91 -12.41 -18.32
CA ALA A 125 -7.84 -13.11 -19.23
C ALA A 125 -8.93 -13.91 -18.49
N ALA A 126 -8.72 -14.22 -17.20
CA ALA A 126 -9.64 -15.01 -16.38
C ALA A 126 -10.49 -14.13 -15.43
N GLY A 127 -10.02 -12.93 -15.05
CA GLY A 127 -10.75 -12.04 -14.15
C GLY A 127 -9.98 -10.82 -13.70
N GLU A 128 -10.59 -10.04 -12.80
CA GLU A 128 -9.95 -8.84 -12.25
C GLU A 128 -8.68 -9.20 -11.50
N THR A 129 -7.55 -8.68 -11.98
CA THR A 129 -6.22 -9.02 -11.49
C THR A 129 -5.49 -7.79 -10.98
N HIS A 130 -4.98 -7.87 -9.75
CA HIS A 130 -4.07 -6.90 -9.18
C HIS A 130 -2.65 -7.47 -9.17
N ALA A 131 -1.68 -6.76 -9.75
CA ALA A 131 -0.30 -7.20 -9.80
C ALA A 131 0.67 -6.11 -9.34
N SER A 132 1.78 -6.51 -8.73
CA SER A 132 2.86 -5.58 -8.37
C SER A 132 3.36 -4.83 -9.58
N ILE A 133 3.41 -3.50 -9.49
CA ILE A 133 3.96 -2.61 -10.50
C ILE A 133 5.41 -2.24 -10.15
N LYS A 134 6.21 -1.92 -11.15
CA LYS A 134 7.64 -1.55 -10.97
C LYS A 134 8.37 -2.65 -10.17
N SER A 135 9.40 -2.25 -9.43
CA SER A 135 10.18 -3.14 -8.55
C SER A 135 9.75 -3.00 -7.08
N PHE A 136 8.44 -2.88 -6.80
CA PHE A 136 7.92 -2.85 -5.43
C PHE A 136 7.91 -4.26 -4.82
N ASN A 137 9.09 -4.81 -4.60
CA ASN A 137 9.33 -6.18 -4.12
C ASN A 137 10.08 -6.24 -2.77
N THR A 138 10.22 -5.11 -2.08
CA THR A 138 10.94 -4.94 -0.82
C THR A 138 9.99 -4.98 0.39
N HIS A 139 10.55 -4.85 1.61
CA HIS A 139 9.83 -4.85 2.88
C HIS A 139 8.74 -3.75 3.01
N TRP A 140 8.80 -2.67 2.22
CA TRP A 140 7.74 -1.66 2.14
C TRP A 140 6.96 -1.75 0.81
N GLY A 141 7.58 -2.25 -0.25
CA GLY A 141 6.97 -2.35 -1.57
C GLY A 141 5.87 -3.40 -1.64
N VAL A 142 6.09 -4.58 -1.06
CA VAL A 142 5.09 -5.66 -1.02
C VAL A 142 3.87 -5.23 -0.19
N PRO A 143 4.01 -4.70 1.05
CA PRO A 143 2.87 -4.16 1.78
C PRO A 143 2.12 -3.06 1.03
N LEU A 144 2.83 -2.12 0.38
CA LEU A 144 2.20 -1.07 -0.42
C LEU A 144 1.34 -1.65 -1.54
N MET A 145 1.85 -2.63 -2.27
CA MET A 145 1.11 -3.26 -3.38
C MET A 145 -0.08 -4.06 -2.86
N LEU A 146 0.07 -4.76 -1.74
CA LEU A 146 -1.02 -5.52 -1.13
C LEU A 146 -2.11 -4.58 -0.56
N ALA A 147 -1.73 -3.49 0.12
CA ALA A 147 -2.66 -2.48 0.60
C ALA A 147 -3.45 -1.79 -0.53
N ARG A 148 -2.87 -1.70 -1.73
CA ARG A 148 -3.53 -1.16 -2.94
C ARG A 148 -4.49 -2.14 -3.61
N MET A 149 -4.54 -3.39 -3.19
CA MET A 149 -5.37 -4.40 -3.86
C MET A 149 -6.85 -4.13 -3.61
N PRO A 150 -7.67 -3.99 -4.66
CA PRO A 150 -9.12 -3.85 -4.55
C PRO A 150 -9.74 -5.11 -3.91
N GLU A 151 -10.82 -4.94 -3.16
CA GLU A 151 -11.56 -6.08 -2.60
C GLU A 151 -12.19 -6.95 -3.70
N THR A 152 -12.50 -6.33 -4.84
CA THR A 152 -13.10 -6.98 -6.02
C THR A 152 -12.11 -7.84 -6.81
N ALA A 153 -10.80 -7.69 -6.57
CA ALA A 153 -9.80 -8.48 -7.27
C ALA A 153 -10.02 -9.98 -7.05
N GLN A 154 -9.99 -10.74 -8.15
CA GLN A 154 -10.09 -12.19 -8.15
C GLN A 154 -8.71 -12.84 -8.09
N PHE A 155 -7.69 -12.16 -8.58
CA PHE A 155 -6.30 -12.60 -8.60
C PHE A 155 -5.37 -11.50 -8.10
N GLY A 156 -4.35 -11.91 -7.33
CA GLY A 156 -3.27 -11.05 -6.89
C GLY A 156 -1.91 -11.67 -7.23
N VAL A 157 -1.02 -10.92 -7.89
CA VAL A 157 0.32 -11.39 -8.25
C VAL A 157 1.37 -10.45 -7.66
N PHE A 158 2.12 -10.94 -6.68
CA PHE A 158 3.08 -10.13 -5.95
C PHE A 158 4.51 -10.62 -6.18
N GLU A 159 5.38 -9.71 -6.62
CA GLU A 159 6.81 -9.96 -6.69
C GLU A 159 7.44 -9.73 -5.32
N MET A 160 8.17 -10.72 -4.80
CA MET A 160 8.89 -10.66 -3.54
C MET A 160 10.39 -10.78 -3.80
N GLY A 161 11.14 -9.71 -3.51
CA GLY A 161 12.58 -9.68 -3.58
C GLY A 161 13.22 -10.11 -2.27
N MET A 162 14.42 -10.67 -2.36
CA MET A 162 15.28 -10.93 -1.20
C MET A 162 16.74 -10.65 -1.55
N ASN A 163 17.49 -10.16 -0.60
CA ASN A 163 18.93 -9.96 -0.65
C ASN A 163 19.64 -10.77 0.44
N ALA A 164 18.90 -11.20 1.47
CA ALA A 164 19.40 -11.97 2.60
C ALA A 164 18.45 -13.13 2.96
N PRO A 165 18.93 -14.14 3.69
CA PRO A 165 18.09 -15.20 4.24
C PRO A 165 16.94 -14.63 5.10
N ASP A 166 15.83 -15.34 5.13
CA ASP A 166 14.62 -15.05 5.93
C ASP A 166 13.82 -13.78 5.55
N GLU A 167 14.22 -12.98 4.56
CA GLU A 167 13.47 -11.79 4.12
C GLU A 167 12.11 -12.14 3.47
N ILE A 168 11.95 -13.31 2.89
CA ILE A 168 10.67 -13.73 2.25
C ILE A 168 9.61 -14.09 3.30
N ARG A 169 9.99 -14.65 4.45
CA ARG A 169 9.05 -15.09 5.48
C ARG A 169 8.10 -13.97 5.92
N PRO A 170 8.57 -12.77 6.34
CA PRO A 170 7.68 -11.69 6.74
C PRO A 170 6.85 -11.12 5.58
N LEU A 171 7.28 -11.29 4.32
CA LEU A 171 6.53 -10.83 3.14
C LEU A 171 5.42 -11.79 2.73
N SER A 172 5.46 -13.04 3.19
CA SER A 172 4.50 -14.11 2.84
C SER A 172 3.43 -14.34 3.89
N GLN A 173 3.48 -13.65 5.02
CA GLN A 173 2.56 -13.71 6.17
C GLN A 173 1.64 -12.49 6.20
#